data_4d1127ca7f76cc994e2b3e49d510a7f5
#
_entry.id   4d1127ca7f76cc994e2b3e49d510a7f5
#
_cell.length_a   1.000
_cell.length_b   1.000
_cell.length_c   1.000
_cell.angle_alpha   90.00
_cell.angle_beta   90.00
_cell.angle_gamma   90.00
#
_symmetry.space_group_name_H-M   'P 1'
#
loop_
_entity.id
_entity.type
_entity.pdbx_description
1 polymer ?
#
loop_
_entity_poly.entity_id
_entity_poly.type
_entity_poly.pdbx_seq_one_letter_code
_entity_poly.pdbx_strand_id
1 'polypeptide(L)'
;MIMAGKVMKKLTVSVASLALCALLLACPALAETSTRGAVTKLLIPRFVSLKTSEGNVRRGPSLTHRIDWILKLRNMPLQVVAEHGHWRKVLDFEGAGGWIHYSLLSGARTVMIKKDTVDILDRPLPDSAINARLQRNVLAWLSACELEWCEITADGYKGWAPKAALWGVSAEELFE
;
A
#
# COMPACT_ATOMS: atom_id res chain seq x y z
N MET A 1 -15.48 -49.68 68.43
CA MET A 1 -16.41 -49.67 67.28
C MET A 1 -16.72 -48.15 67.07
N ILE A 2 -15.93 -47.43 66.32
CA ILE A 2 -16.10 -46.02 66.06
C ILE A 2 -15.91 -45.77 64.56
N MET A 3 -17.01 -45.34 63.88
CA MET A 3 -17.05 -45.01 62.47
C MET A 3 -16.41 -43.62 62.27
N ALA A 4 -15.45 -43.54 61.39
CA ALA A 4 -14.87 -42.29 60.91
C ALA A 4 -15.60 -41.82 59.65
N GLY A 5 -16.35 -40.70 59.76
CA GLY A 5 -17.01 -40.05 58.64
C GLY A 5 -16.02 -39.25 57.78
N LYS A 6 -15.96 -39.56 56.51
CA LYS A 6 -15.13 -38.90 55.53
C LYS A 6 -15.85 -37.63 54.99
N VAL A 7 -15.36 -36.44 55.40
CA VAL A 7 -15.88 -35.16 54.91
C VAL A 7 -15.32 -34.88 53.51
N MET A 8 -16.18 -34.96 52.50
CA MET A 8 -15.87 -34.48 51.14
C MET A 8 -15.98 -32.94 51.07
N LYS A 9 -14.85 -32.27 50.91
CA LYS A 9 -14.83 -30.84 50.57
C LYS A 9 -15.18 -30.69 49.09
N LYS A 10 -16.34 -30.09 48.80
CA LYS A 10 -16.72 -29.68 47.44
C LYS A 10 -15.86 -28.47 47.04
N LEU A 11 -15.04 -28.65 46.03
CA LEU A 11 -14.28 -27.58 45.38
C LEU A 11 -15.22 -26.80 44.44
N THR A 12 -15.70 -25.66 44.89
CA THR A 12 -16.45 -24.75 44.02
C THR A 12 -15.45 -23.92 43.19
N VAL A 13 -15.25 -24.32 41.94
CA VAL A 13 -14.49 -23.53 40.98
C VAL A 13 -15.38 -22.37 40.53
N SER A 14 -14.97 -21.17 40.88
CA SER A 14 -15.68 -19.93 40.52
C SER A 14 -15.55 -19.69 39.00
N VAL A 15 -16.71 -19.65 38.34
CA VAL A 15 -16.85 -19.42 36.87
C VAL A 15 -16.51 -17.98 36.46
N ALA A 16 -16.14 -17.13 37.43
CA ALA A 16 -15.84 -15.71 37.19
C ALA A 16 -14.48 -15.42 36.56
N SER A 17 -13.54 -16.39 36.50
CA SER A 17 -12.17 -16.16 36.00
C SER A 17 -11.97 -16.38 34.48
N LEU A 18 -12.95 -16.92 33.77
CA LEU A 18 -12.83 -17.20 32.31
C LEU A 18 -13.32 -16.06 31.41
N ALA A 19 -14.02 -15.05 31.96
CA ALA A 19 -14.58 -13.95 31.15
C ALA A 19 -13.58 -12.79 30.90
N LEU A 20 -12.43 -12.74 31.57
CA LEU A 20 -11.51 -11.59 31.50
C LEU A 20 -10.40 -11.75 30.43
N CYS A 21 -10.23 -12.92 29.83
CA CYS A 21 -9.17 -13.15 28.84
C CYS A 21 -9.59 -12.95 27.39
N ALA A 22 -10.88 -12.72 27.09
CA ALA A 22 -11.39 -12.59 25.72
C ALA A 22 -11.42 -11.14 25.17
N LEU A 23 -11.04 -10.14 25.98
CA LEU A 23 -11.17 -8.71 25.60
C LEU A 23 -9.90 -8.07 25.02
N LEU A 24 -8.81 -8.79 24.80
CA LEU A 24 -7.51 -8.20 24.44
C LEU A 24 -7.05 -8.43 22.98
N LEU A 25 -7.88 -8.92 22.07
CA LEU A 25 -7.50 -9.18 20.68
C LEU A 25 -8.28 -8.39 19.62
N ALA A 26 -8.96 -7.32 20.00
CA ALA A 26 -9.43 -6.35 19.02
C ALA A 26 -8.29 -5.38 18.70
N CYS A 27 -7.36 -5.79 17.83
CA CYS A 27 -6.46 -4.87 17.16
C CYS A 27 -7.32 -3.96 16.27
N PRO A 28 -7.45 -2.64 16.53
CA PRO A 28 -8.16 -1.77 15.60
C PRO A 28 -7.38 -1.76 14.30
N ALA A 29 -7.94 -2.34 13.25
CA ALA A 29 -7.49 -2.06 11.90
C ALA A 29 -7.62 -0.55 11.71
N LEU A 30 -6.49 0.16 11.63
CA LEU A 30 -6.44 1.57 11.25
C LEU A 30 -6.92 1.65 9.80
N ALA A 31 -8.21 1.82 9.60
CA ALA A 31 -8.77 2.16 8.30
C ALA A 31 -8.12 3.50 7.88
N GLU A 32 -7.32 3.50 6.82
CA GLU A 32 -6.81 4.71 6.22
C GLU A 32 -8.01 5.56 5.78
N THR A 33 -8.29 6.62 6.52
CA THR A 33 -9.37 7.56 6.20
C THR A 33 -8.97 8.32 4.93
N SER A 34 -9.50 7.92 3.78
CA SER A 34 -9.32 8.66 2.54
C SER A 34 -10.05 10.01 2.67
N THR A 35 -9.33 11.09 2.47
CA THR A 35 -9.87 12.45 2.44
C THR A 35 -9.77 13.01 1.03
N ARG A 36 -10.50 14.10 0.73
CA ARG A 36 -10.36 14.76 -0.57
C ARG A 36 -9.29 15.85 -0.52
N GLY A 37 -8.45 15.88 -1.55
CA GLY A 37 -7.44 16.91 -1.70
C GLY A 37 -8.03 18.32 -1.73
N ALA A 38 -7.36 19.24 -1.06
CA ALA A 38 -7.85 20.62 -0.89
C ALA A 38 -8.02 21.36 -2.23
N VAL A 39 -7.20 21.02 -3.22
CA VAL A 39 -7.14 21.72 -4.53
C VAL A 39 -7.92 20.95 -5.60
N THR A 40 -7.59 19.69 -5.83
CA THR A 40 -8.15 18.90 -6.93
C THR A 40 -9.48 18.24 -6.61
N LYS A 41 -9.85 18.15 -5.33
CA LYS A 41 -11.01 17.40 -4.82
C LYS A 41 -10.95 15.88 -5.11
N LEU A 42 -9.85 15.38 -5.64
CA LEU A 42 -9.60 13.96 -5.82
C LEU A 42 -9.32 13.30 -4.45
N LEU A 43 -9.58 12.02 -4.35
CA LEU A 43 -9.25 11.26 -3.14
C LEU A 43 -7.74 11.29 -2.85
N ILE A 44 -7.37 11.37 -1.60
CA ILE A 44 -6.02 11.18 -1.08
C ILE A 44 -6.09 10.21 0.10
N PRO A 45 -5.10 9.29 0.26
CA PRO A 45 -3.97 9.12 -0.66
C PRO A 45 -4.40 8.62 -2.05
N ARG A 46 -3.62 8.98 -3.09
CA ARG A 46 -3.76 8.45 -4.45
C ARG A 46 -2.41 8.32 -5.13
N PHE A 47 -2.33 7.46 -6.13
CA PHE A 47 -1.10 7.26 -6.88
C PHE A 47 -1.07 8.08 -8.18
N VAL A 48 0.13 8.57 -8.49
CA VAL A 48 0.51 9.28 -9.70
C VAL A 48 1.89 8.80 -10.13
N SER A 49 2.38 9.20 -11.30
CA SER A 49 3.75 8.90 -11.73
C SER A 49 4.57 10.17 -11.96
N LEU A 50 5.90 10.08 -11.82
CA LEU A 50 6.81 11.14 -12.18
C LEU A 50 6.84 11.28 -13.72
N LYS A 51 6.44 12.42 -14.24
CA LYS A 51 6.35 12.68 -15.68
C LYS A 51 7.71 12.84 -16.36
N THR A 52 8.66 13.41 -15.63
CA THR A 52 9.98 13.81 -16.11
C THR A 52 11.04 12.80 -15.67
N SER A 53 12.23 12.86 -16.27
CA SER A 53 13.38 12.05 -15.85
C SER A 53 13.96 12.51 -14.51
N GLU A 54 13.71 13.76 -14.13
CA GLU A 54 14.11 14.32 -12.84
C GLU A 54 12.98 15.17 -12.23
N GLY A 55 12.86 15.13 -10.90
CA GLY A 55 11.90 15.93 -10.14
C GLY A 55 12.47 16.38 -8.80
N ASN A 56 12.48 17.70 -8.57
CA ASN A 56 12.89 18.27 -7.29
C ASN A 56 11.77 18.13 -6.26
N VAL A 57 12.06 17.47 -5.16
CA VAL A 57 11.18 17.32 -3.99
C VAL A 57 11.70 18.26 -2.90
N ARG A 58 10.81 19.14 -2.43
CA ARG A 58 11.16 20.22 -1.51
C ARG A 58 10.55 20.00 -0.13
N ARG A 59 11.12 20.65 0.86
CA ARG A 59 10.64 20.62 2.25
C ARG A 59 9.26 21.24 2.42
N GLY A 60 8.88 22.19 1.57
CA GLY A 60 7.60 22.89 1.62
C GLY A 60 7.08 23.28 0.24
N PRO A 61 5.81 23.76 0.16
CA PRO A 61 5.09 23.98 -1.08
C PRO A 61 5.42 25.34 -1.70
N SER A 62 6.70 25.62 -1.98
CA SER A 62 7.16 26.84 -2.67
C SER A 62 8.55 26.62 -3.29
N LEU A 63 8.91 27.41 -4.28
CA LEU A 63 10.24 27.41 -4.90
C LEU A 63 11.35 27.88 -3.95
N THR A 64 11.01 28.62 -2.91
CA THR A 64 11.95 29.13 -1.90
C THR A 64 12.37 28.07 -0.89
N HIS A 65 11.60 26.99 -0.76
CA HIS A 65 11.97 25.90 0.13
C HIS A 65 13.13 25.06 -0.45
N ARG A 66 13.98 24.60 0.45
CA ARG A 66 15.12 23.75 0.13
C ARG A 66 14.67 22.48 -0.58
N ILE A 67 15.45 22.05 -1.56
CA ILE A 67 15.33 20.71 -2.19
C ILE A 67 15.95 19.71 -1.22
N ASP A 68 15.15 18.75 -0.77
CA ASP A 68 15.61 17.65 0.10
C ASP A 68 15.95 16.40 -0.71
N TRP A 69 15.25 16.17 -1.85
CA TRP A 69 15.43 15.00 -2.71
C TRP A 69 15.38 15.39 -4.19
N ILE A 70 16.05 14.62 -5.01
CA ILE A 70 15.92 14.68 -6.47
C ILE A 70 15.55 13.27 -6.93
N LEU A 71 14.30 13.11 -7.38
CA LEU A 71 13.85 11.87 -8.00
C LEU A 71 14.41 11.78 -9.42
N LYS A 72 15.02 10.64 -9.80
CA LYS A 72 15.70 10.47 -11.09
C LYS A 72 15.17 9.30 -11.92
N LEU A 73 13.95 8.87 -11.66
CA LEU A 73 13.35 7.73 -12.34
C LEU A 73 12.02 8.13 -12.97
N ARG A 74 12.01 8.30 -14.28
CA ARG A 74 10.77 8.59 -15.04
C ARG A 74 9.76 7.47 -14.82
N ASN A 75 8.49 7.83 -14.73
CA ASN A 75 7.37 6.95 -14.44
C ASN A 75 7.41 6.30 -13.03
N MET A 76 8.27 6.77 -12.12
CA MET A 76 8.27 6.32 -10.73
C MET A 76 6.88 6.55 -10.10
N PRO A 77 6.25 5.52 -9.53
CA PRO A 77 4.98 5.68 -8.82
C PRO A 77 5.20 6.43 -7.51
N LEU A 78 4.34 7.42 -7.27
CA LEU A 78 4.39 8.30 -6.09
C LEU A 78 2.99 8.39 -5.49
N GLN A 79 2.90 8.35 -4.16
CA GLN A 79 1.64 8.53 -3.45
C GLN A 79 1.44 9.98 -3.06
N VAL A 80 0.40 10.63 -3.57
CA VAL A 80 -0.01 11.98 -3.15
C VAL A 80 -0.78 11.89 -1.85
N VAL A 81 -0.27 12.56 -0.81
CA VAL A 81 -0.85 12.55 0.55
C VAL A 81 -1.37 13.91 0.99
N ALA A 82 -0.99 15.01 0.32
CA ALA A 82 -1.52 16.35 0.57
C ALA A 82 -1.41 17.25 -0.67
N GLU A 83 -2.17 18.34 -0.67
CA GLU A 83 -2.19 19.32 -1.75
C GLU A 83 -2.14 20.75 -1.19
N HIS A 84 -1.38 21.62 -1.86
CA HIS A 84 -1.35 23.06 -1.57
C HIS A 84 -1.07 23.85 -2.87
N GLY A 85 -2.03 24.59 -3.39
CA GLY A 85 -1.90 25.33 -4.65
C GLY A 85 -1.38 24.44 -5.78
N HIS A 86 -0.25 24.76 -6.35
CA HIS A 86 0.41 23.99 -7.41
C HIS A 86 1.29 22.85 -6.91
N TRP A 87 1.31 22.59 -5.61
CA TRP A 87 2.19 21.61 -5.00
C TRP A 87 1.42 20.37 -4.53
N ARG A 88 2.08 19.23 -4.62
CA ARG A 88 1.59 17.93 -4.10
C ARG A 88 2.64 17.40 -3.14
N LYS A 89 2.22 17.03 -1.93
CA LYS A 89 3.08 16.28 -1.02
C LYS A 89 3.03 14.83 -1.46
N VAL A 90 4.19 14.28 -1.81
CA VAL A 90 4.31 12.90 -2.30
C VAL A 90 5.19 12.08 -1.39
N LEU A 91 4.94 10.78 -1.38
CA LEU A 91 5.78 9.77 -0.74
C LEU A 91 6.17 8.73 -1.80
N ASP A 92 7.38 8.21 -1.70
CA ASP A 92 7.83 7.04 -2.44
C ASP A 92 7.54 5.73 -1.68
N PHE A 93 8.00 4.61 -2.21
CA PHE A 93 7.76 3.28 -1.62
C PHE A 93 8.51 3.05 -0.30
N GLU A 94 9.53 3.84 0.02
CA GLU A 94 10.26 3.83 1.29
C GLU A 94 9.67 4.80 2.32
N GLY A 95 8.64 5.58 1.93
CA GLY A 95 8.02 6.60 2.75
C GLY A 95 8.78 7.92 2.78
N ALA A 96 9.87 8.04 2.00
CA ALA A 96 10.56 9.29 1.80
C ALA A 96 9.78 10.20 0.83
N GLY A 97 9.89 11.51 0.99
CA GLY A 97 9.18 12.42 0.08
C GLY A 97 9.19 13.87 0.53
N GLY A 98 8.22 14.61 0.05
CA GLY A 98 8.06 16.05 0.28
C GLY A 98 7.18 16.68 -0.79
N TRP A 99 7.39 17.98 -1.07
CA TRP A 99 6.55 18.74 -1.97
C TRP A 99 7.16 18.81 -3.38
N ILE A 100 6.39 18.39 -4.37
CA ILE A 100 6.74 18.45 -5.78
C ILE A 100 5.71 19.29 -6.54
N HIS A 101 6.14 20.03 -7.56
CA HIS A 101 5.22 20.79 -8.40
C HIS A 101 4.38 19.85 -9.28
N TYR A 102 3.07 20.09 -9.38
CA TYR A 102 2.14 19.21 -10.08
C TYR A 102 2.48 18.97 -11.55
N SER A 103 3.13 19.94 -12.22
CA SER A 103 3.52 19.80 -13.64
C SER A 103 4.55 18.70 -13.90
N LEU A 104 5.27 18.25 -12.84
CA LEU A 104 6.22 17.15 -12.89
C LEU A 104 5.54 15.79 -12.69
N LEU A 105 4.24 15.79 -12.44
CA LEU A 105 3.45 14.59 -12.19
C LEU A 105 2.54 14.26 -13.38
N SER A 106 2.20 12.99 -13.51
CA SER A 106 1.28 12.45 -14.50
C SER A 106 0.24 11.56 -13.83
N GLY A 107 -0.99 11.58 -14.36
CA GLY A 107 -2.04 10.62 -13.99
C GLY A 107 -1.83 9.21 -14.58
N ALA A 108 -0.82 9.02 -15.43
CA ALA A 108 -0.50 7.69 -15.95
C ALA A 108 -0.15 6.75 -14.78
N ARG A 109 -0.71 5.55 -14.81
CA ARG A 109 -0.59 4.62 -13.71
C ARG A 109 0.56 3.65 -13.94
N THR A 110 1.47 3.66 -12.99
CA THR A 110 2.59 2.74 -12.94
C THR A 110 2.68 2.11 -11.56
N VAL A 111 3.32 0.96 -11.50
CA VAL A 111 3.60 0.23 -10.26
C VAL A 111 5.07 -0.17 -10.20
N MET A 112 5.55 -0.43 -9.01
CA MET A 112 6.90 -0.94 -8.74
C MET A 112 6.79 -2.26 -7.98
N ILE A 113 7.62 -3.23 -8.34
CA ILE A 113 7.69 -4.51 -7.65
C ILE A 113 8.35 -4.33 -6.28
N LYS A 114 7.63 -4.71 -5.20
CA LYS A 114 8.10 -4.61 -3.81
C LYS A 114 8.87 -5.85 -3.33
N LYS A 115 8.48 -7.03 -3.80
CA LYS A 115 9.10 -8.31 -3.42
C LYS A 115 10.37 -8.56 -4.23
N ASP A 116 11.27 -9.42 -3.74
CA ASP A 116 12.52 -9.74 -4.43
C ASP A 116 12.28 -10.26 -5.84
N THR A 117 11.27 -11.14 -5.99
CA THR A 117 10.79 -11.61 -7.28
C THR A 117 9.27 -11.76 -7.26
N VAL A 118 8.64 -11.51 -8.40
CA VAL A 118 7.20 -11.71 -8.65
C VAL A 118 7.01 -12.34 -10.02
N ASP A 119 6.27 -13.42 -10.08
CA ASP A 119 5.82 -13.99 -11.34
C ASP A 119 4.60 -13.23 -11.83
N ILE A 120 4.60 -12.85 -13.10
CA ILE A 120 3.41 -12.34 -13.80
C ILE A 120 2.78 -13.48 -14.58
N LEU A 121 1.48 -13.67 -14.37
CA LEU A 121 0.73 -14.83 -14.82
C LEU A 121 -0.16 -14.49 -16.02
N ASP A 122 -0.50 -15.47 -16.84
CA ASP A 122 -1.41 -15.31 -17.95
C ASP A 122 -2.83 -14.91 -17.52
N ARG A 123 -3.27 -15.41 -16.37
CA ARG A 123 -4.59 -15.12 -15.78
C ARG A 123 -4.46 -14.81 -14.28
N PRO A 124 -5.41 -14.10 -13.66
CA PRO A 124 -5.40 -13.77 -12.23
C PRO A 124 -5.75 -14.99 -11.34
N LEU A 125 -5.01 -16.09 -11.52
CA LEU A 125 -5.19 -17.35 -10.81
C LEU A 125 -3.82 -17.90 -10.39
N PRO A 126 -3.64 -18.41 -9.16
CA PRO A 126 -2.35 -18.88 -8.65
C PRO A 126 -1.66 -19.95 -9.51
N ASP A 127 -2.45 -20.85 -10.14
CA ASP A 127 -1.95 -21.98 -10.93
C ASP A 127 -1.87 -21.65 -12.44
N SER A 128 -1.96 -20.38 -12.81
CA SER A 128 -1.87 -19.96 -14.21
C SER A 128 -0.42 -20.02 -14.72
N ALA A 129 -0.25 -20.10 -16.03
CA ALA A 129 1.05 -20.09 -16.67
C ALA A 129 1.81 -18.80 -16.36
N ILE A 130 3.12 -18.91 -16.15
CA ILE A 130 4.01 -17.79 -15.89
C ILE A 130 4.45 -17.19 -17.23
N ASN A 131 4.15 -15.90 -17.45
CA ASN A 131 4.60 -15.17 -18.64
C ASN A 131 6.01 -14.61 -18.47
N ALA A 132 6.33 -14.09 -17.27
CA ALA A 132 7.67 -13.60 -16.95
C ALA A 132 7.87 -13.56 -15.42
N ARG A 133 9.11 -13.40 -14.99
CA ARG A 133 9.50 -13.17 -13.60
C ARG A 133 10.17 -11.81 -13.48
N LEU A 134 9.58 -10.94 -12.66
CA LEU A 134 10.06 -9.58 -12.44
C LEU A 134 10.80 -9.50 -11.11
N GLN A 135 11.87 -8.70 -11.09
CA GLN A 135 12.67 -8.45 -9.90
C GLN A 135 12.17 -7.22 -9.13
N ARG A 136 12.62 -7.09 -7.88
CA ARG A 136 12.39 -5.88 -7.06
C ARG A 136 12.81 -4.62 -7.81
N ASN A 137 12.06 -3.54 -7.60
CA ASN A 137 12.25 -2.21 -8.20
C ASN A 137 12.00 -2.13 -9.72
N VAL A 138 11.59 -3.22 -10.38
CA VAL A 138 11.11 -3.14 -11.76
C VAL A 138 9.86 -2.28 -11.80
N LEU A 139 9.84 -1.30 -12.74
CA LEU A 139 8.67 -0.50 -13.06
C LEU A 139 7.82 -1.20 -14.12
N ALA A 140 6.51 -1.18 -13.91
CA ALA A 140 5.55 -1.70 -14.86
C ALA A 140 4.39 -0.71 -15.05
N TRP A 141 3.81 -0.71 -16.24
CA TRP A 141 2.55 -0.01 -16.53
C TRP A 141 1.38 -0.80 -15.94
N LEU A 142 0.47 -0.10 -15.29
CA LEU A 142 -0.75 -0.67 -14.75
C LEU A 142 -1.85 -0.58 -15.80
N SER A 143 -2.43 -1.73 -16.18
CA SER A 143 -3.51 -1.81 -17.17
C SER A 143 -4.88 -2.00 -16.54
N ALA A 144 -4.99 -2.88 -15.55
CA ALA A 144 -6.23 -3.17 -14.84
C ALA A 144 -5.93 -3.68 -13.42
N CYS A 145 -6.89 -3.56 -12.50
CA CYS A 145 -6.83 -4.18 -11.17
C CYS A 145 -8.18 -4.74 -10.77
N GLU A 146 -8.18 -5.98 -10.33
CA GLU A 146 -9.24 -6.67 -9.61
C GLU A 146 -8.98 -6.60 -8.10
N LEU A 147 -9.72 -7.37 -7.29
CA LEU A 147 -9.57 -7.36 -5.82
C LEU A 147 -8.15 -7.72 -5.38
N GLU A 148 -7.58 -8.80 -5.90
CA GLU A 148 -6.29 -9.35 -5.44
C GLU A 148 -5.17 -9.25 -6.47
N TRP A 149 -5.51 -8.98 -7.73
CA TRP A 149 -4.60 -9.03 -8.87
C TRP A 149 -4.61 -7.75 -9.65
N CYS A 150 -3.45 -7.39 -10.23
CA CYS A 150 -3.36 -6.33 -11.22
C CYS A 150 -2.68 -6.83 -12.49
N GLU A 151 -3.22 -6.43 -13.64
CA GLU A 151 -2.60 -6.64 -14.93
C GLU A 151 -1.56 -5.56 -15.18
N ILE A 152 -0.32 -5.98 -15.41
CA ILE A 152 0.82 -5.09 -15.59
C ILE A 152 1.60 -5.43 -16.84
N THR A 153 2.32 -4.43 -17.35
CA THR A 153 3.23 -4.61 -18.49
C THR A 153 4.61 -4.04 -18.15
N ALA A 154 5.65 -4.87 -18.25
CA ALA A 154 7.04 -4.50 -18.06
C ALA A 154 7.90 -5.08 -19.19
N ASP A 155 8.73 -4.26 -19.81
CA ASP A 155 9.67 -4.68 -20.89
C ASP A 155 9.02 -5.52 -22.00
N GLY A 156 7.76 -5.22 -22.33
CA GLY A 156 6.99 -5.93 -23.34
C GLY A 156 6.27 -7.20 -22.86
N TYR A 157 6.53 -7.66 -21.66
CA TYR A 157 5.82 -8.77 -21.05
C TYR A 157 4.55 -8.27 -20.33
N LYS A 158 3.42 -8.85 -20.63
CA LYS A 158 2.13 -8.53 -20.01
C LYS A 158 1.63 -9.70 -19.19
N GLY A 159 1.03 -9.43 -18.05
CA GLY A 159 0.41 -10.45 -17.21
C GLY A 159 -0.09 -9.95 -15.88
N TRP A 160 -0.64 -10.85 -15.09
CA TRP A 160 -1.26 -10.59 -13.80
C TRP A 160 -0.29 -10.82 -12.65
N ALA A 161 -0.13 -9.83 -11.77
CA ALA A 161 0.66 -9.90 -10.54
C ALA A 161 -0.24 -9.75 -9.32
N PRO A 162 0.09 -10.42 -8.18
CA PRO A 162 -0.61 -10.19 -6.93
C PRO A 162 -0.47 -8.72 -6.50
N LYS A 163 -1.59 -8.06 -6.23
CA LYS A 163 -1.65 -6.64 -5.82
C LYS A 163 -0.76 -6.37 -4.59
N ALA A 164 -0.71 -7.28 -3.63
CA ALA A 164 0.12 -7.19 -2.43
C ALA A 164 1.64 -7.13 -2.72
N ALA A 165 2.07 -7.51 -3.92
CA ALA A 165 3.47 -7.45 -4.34
C ALA A 165 3.83 -6.12 -5.03
N LEU A 166 2.89 -5.22 -5.23
CA LEU A 166 3.02 -3.99 -5.98
C LEU A 166 3.00 -2.75 -5.07
N TRP A 167 3.77 -1.74 -5.41
CA TRP A 167 3.63 -0.36 -4.95
C TRP A 167 3.09 0.47 -6.11
N GLY A 168 2.18 1.39 -5.84
CA GLY A 168 1.54 2.22 -6.87
C GLY A 168 0.05 1.94 -7.04
N VAL A 169 -0.50 1.03 -6.22
CA VAL A 169 -1.92 0.68 -6.18
C VAL A 169 -2.36 0.48 -4.73
N SER A 170 -3.59 0.89 -4.40
CA SER A 170 -4.20 0.66 -3.09
C SER A 170 -4.81 -0.75 -3.01
N ALA A 171 -4.95 -1.30 -1.80
CA ALA A 171 -5.45 -2.66 -1.60
C ALA A 171 -6.86 -2.86 -2.19
N GLU A 172 -7.75 -1.88 -1.98
CA GLU A 172 -9.15 -1.95 -2.43
C GLU A 172 -9.37 -1.31 -3.80
N GLU A 173 -8.31 -0.82 -4.46
CA GLU A 173 -8.44 -0.13 -5.74
C GLU A 173 -8.84 -1.08 -6.85
N LEU A 174 -9.93 -0.76 -7.54
CA LEU A 174 -10.32 -1.35 -8.82
C LEU A 174 -9.95 -0.37 -9.92
N PHE A 175 -9.37 -0.86 -11.00
CA PHE A 175 -8.88 -0.04 -12.11
C PHE A 175 -9.12 -0.78 -13.43
N GLU A 176 -9.74 -0.10 -14.40
CA GLU A 176 -10.02 -0.58 -15.76
C GLU A 176 -9.46 0.41 -16.78
#